data_4c7ce215361dbb828726020750638644
#
_entry.id   4c7ce215361dbb828726020750638644
#
_cell.length_a   1.000
_cell.length_b   1.000
_cell.length_c   1.000
_cell.angle_alpha   90.00
_cell.angle_beta   90.00
_cell.angle_gamma   90.00
#
_symmetry.space_group_name_H-M   'P 1'
#
loop_
_entity.id
_entity.type
_entity.pdbx_description
1 polymer ?
#
loop_
_entity_poly.entity_id
_entity_poly.type
_entity_poly.pdbx_seq_one_letter_code
_entity_poly.pdbx_strand_id
1 'polypeptide(L)'
;FLYEQARSITTNVLKFIVNFFFMLLIIFYLLIDSSRLISFIVKISPLPDDQDQILIQKFKDIATAILLGNGLGGLIQGTLGGIVFALFDLKSPFVWGVIMALLAFLPILGIGVVFVPAAILLFSQGRIGAGIFFLVFYIILSGGIEYFFKPKLVGQRVRMHTLLVFLSIIGGLKLFGILGIIYGPLVVTAFLTLAEIYLASY
;
A
#
# COMPACT_ATOMS: atom_id res chain seq x y z
N PHE A 1 -15.00 -23.75 -25.57
CA PHE A 1 -15.14 -23.01 -24.29
C PHE A 1 -13.95 -23.25 -23.34
N LEU A 2 -13.66 -24.51 -22.96
CA LEU A 2 -12.54 -24.87 -22.05
C LEU A 2 -11.17 -24.52 -22.63
N TYR A 3 -10.97 -24.74 -23.91
CA TYR A 3 -9.71 -24.41 -24.60
C TYR A 3 -9.45 -22.90 -24.64
N GLU A 4 -10.49 -22.09 -24.90
CA GLU A 4 -10.36 -20.63 -24.90
C GLU A 4 -10.11 -20.06 -23.51
N GLN A 5 -10.74 -20.61 -22.48
CA GLN A 5 -10.46 -20.23 -21.10
C GLN A 5 -9.04 -20.60 -20.68
N ALA A 6 -8.58 -21.81 -20.99
CA ALA A 6 -7.21 -22.24 -20.71
C ALA A 6 -6.18 -21.36 -21.41
N ARG A 7 -6.41 -21.03 -22.70
CA ARG A 7 -5.57 -20.11 -23.47
C ARG A 7 -5.54 -18.70 -22.87
N SER A 8 -6.71 -18.18 -22.47
CA SER A 8 -6.81 -16.86 -21.83
C SER A 8 -6.04 -16.81 -20.51
N ILE A 9 -6.20 -17.82 -19.66
CA ILE A 9 -5.47 -17.93 -18.39
C ILE A 9 -3.97 -17.98 -18.64
N THR A 10 -3.50 -18.85 -19.55
CA THR A 10 -2.09 -18.97 -19.88
C THR A 10 -1.52 -17.66 -20.41
N THR A 11 -2.24 -16.98 -21.30
CA THR A 11 -1.81 -15.69 -21.86
C THR A 11 -1.74 -14.59 -20.78
N ASN A 12 -2.71 -14.56 -19.87
CA ASN A 12 -2.73 -13.59 -18.77
C ASN A 12 -1.62 -13.84 -17.75
N VAL A 13 -1.33 -15.10 -17.44
CA VAL A 13 -0.21 -15.48 -16.57
C VAL A 13 1.13 -15.10 -17.20
N LEU A 14 1.34 -15.39 -18.49
CA LEU A 14 2.55 -14.98 -19.21
C LEU A 14 2.71 -13.46 -19.23
N LYS A 15 1.65 -12.70 -19.54
CA LYS A 15 1.67 -11.24 -19.50
C LYS A 15 2.00 -10.72 -18.08
N PHE A 16 1.42 -11.33 -17.06
CA PHE A 16 1.74 -10.97 -15.68
C PHE A 16 3.22 -11.19 -15.35
N ILE A 17 3.78 -12.36 -15.71
CA ILE A 17 5.19 -12.69 -15.47
C ILE A 17 6.11 -11.70 -16.20
N VAL A 18 5.83 -11.42 -17.49
CA VAL A 18 6.61 -10.47 -18.28
C VAL A 18 6.54 -9.06 -17.69
N ASN A 19 5.35 -8.58 -17.38
CA ASN A 19 5.15 -7.26 -16.77
C ASN A 19 5.83 -7.16 -15.39
N PHE A 20 5.74 -8.22 -14.58
CA PHE A 20 6.40 -8.29 -13.27
C PHE A 20 7.93 -8.25 -13.41
N PHE A 21 8.48 -8.99 -14.38
CA PHE A 21 9.91 -8.96 -14.68
C PHE A 21 10.38 -7.56 -15.10
N PHE A 22 9.67 -6.91 -16.04
CA PHE A 22 9.99 -5.54 -16.44
C PHE A 22 9.84 -4.54 -15.28
N MET A 23 8.83 -4.70 -14.44
CA MET A 23 8.67 -3.88 -13.24
C MET A 23 9.89 -4.00 -12.32
N LEU A 24 10.34 -5.23 -12.03
CA LEU A 24 11.54 -5.45 -11.21
C LEU A 24 12.80 -4.86 -11.85
N LEU A 25 12.94 -5.00 -13.16
CA LEU A 25 14.06 -4.46 -13.92
C LEU A 25 14.06 -2.93 -13.86
N ILE A 26 12.92 -2.28 -14.06
CA ILE A 26 12.78 -0.82 -13.93
C ILE A 26 13.12 -0.36 -12.50
N ILE A 27 12.59 -1.03 -11.49
CA ILE A 27 12.90 -0.71 -10.08
C ILE A 27 14.40 -0.85 -9.82
N PHE A 28 15.03 -1.90 -10.31
CA PHE A 28 16.47 -2.13 -10.17
C PHE A 28 17.29 -0.98 -10.75
N TYR A 29 17.01 -0.58 -11.99
CA TYR A 29 17.72 0.54 -12.62
C TYR A 29 17.43 1.88 -11.95
N LEU A 30 16.19 2.14 -11.53
CA LEU A 30 15.84 3.35 -10.78
C LEU A 30 16.60 3.44 -9.45
N LEU A 31 16.84 2.31 -8.78
CA LEU A 31 17.61 2.28 -7.54
C LEU A 31 19.09 2.56 -7.79
N ILE A 32 19.69 1.96 -8.82
CA ILE A 32 21.10 2.16 -9.18
C ILE A 32 21.35 3.61 -9.61
N ASP A 33 20.50 4.13 -10.49
CA ASP A 33 20.67 5.46 -11.07
C ASP A 33 19.93 6.56 -10.28
N SER A 34 19.45 6.27 -9.07
CA SER A 34 18.67 7.20 -8.24
C SER A 34 19.33 8.56 -8.07
N SER A 35 20.65 8.59 -7.83
CA SER A 35 21.39 9.85 -7.67
C SER A 35 21.44 10.67 -8.97
N ARG A 36 21.60 10.01 -10.13
CA ARG A 36 21.58 10.66 -11.44
C ARG A 36 20.20 11.22 -11.76
N LEU A 37 19.15 10.44 -11.46
CA LEU A 37 17.78 10.86 -11.67
C LEU A 37 17.43 12.08 -10.82
N ILE A 38 17.78 12.07 -9.54
CA ILE A 38 17.58 13.22 -8.63
C ILE A 38 18.33 14.45 -9.13
N SER A 39 19.62 14.31 -9.48
CA SER A 39 20.41 15.44 -9.98
C SER A 39 19.87 15.99 -11.32
N PHE A 40 19.34 15.12 -12.20
CA PHE A 40 18.69 15.55 -13.42
C PHE A 40 17.41 16.34 -13.13
N ILE A 41 16.56 15.86 -12.20
CA ILE A 41 15.33 16.56 -11.81
C ILE A 41 15.65 17.95 -11.23
N VAL A 42 16.62 18.05 -10.31
CA VAL A 42 17.07 19.33 -9.74
C VAL A 42 17.58 20.28 -10.84
N LYS A 43 18.36 19.77 -11.80
CA LYS A 43 18.90 20.58 -12.88
C LYS A 43 17.84 21.19 -13.82
N ILE A 44 16.72 20.52 -14.01
CA ILE A 44 15.60 21.02 -14.85
C ILE A 44 14.54 21.77 -14.05
N SER A 45 14.64 21.73 -12.72
CA SER A 45 13.71 22.45 -11.83
C SER A 45 13.91 23.96 -11.96
N PRO A 46 12.83 24.75 -12.02
CA PRO A 46 12.91 26.20 -11.98
C PRO A 46 13.08 26.75 -10.55
N LEU A 47 13.16 25.88 -9.53
CA LEU A 47 13.25 26.27 -8.12
C LEU A 47 14.71 26.48 -7.69
N PRO A 48 14.97 27.32 -6.68
CA PRO A 48 16.26 27.38 -6.01
C PRO A 48 16.65 26.03 -5.38
N ASP A 49 17.95 25.73 -5.33
CA ASP A 49 18.48 24.43 -4.88
C ASP A 49 18.05 24.02 -3.47
N ASP A 50 17.89 25.00 -2.55
CA ASP A 50 17.40 24.78 -1.20
C ASP A 50 15.93 24.30 -1.16
N GLN A 51 15.12 24.85 -2.04
CA GLN A 51 13.69 24.49 -2.17
C GLN A 51 13.53 23.09 -2.81
N ASP A 52 14.34 22.76 -3.81
CA ASP A 52 14.38 21.42 -4.39
C ASP A 52 14.76 20.36 -3.35
N GLN A 53 15.76 20.66 -2.49
CA GLN A 53 16.14 19.75 -1.42
C GLN A 53 15.01 19.52 -0.41
N ILE A 54 14.26 20.58 -0.04
CA ILE A 54 13.09 20.45 0.84
C ILE A 54 12.03 19.56 0.20
N LEU A 55 11.74 19.76 -1.08
CA LEU A 55 10.73 18.97 -1.81
C LEU A 55 11.13 17.49 -1.90
N ILE A 56 12.39 17.22 -2.26
CA ILE A 56 12.92 15.86 -2.34
C ILE A 56 12.89 15.19 -0.97
N GLN A 57 13.26 15.92 0.10
CA GLN A 57 13.22 15.35 1.44
C GLN A 57 11.80 15.02 1.89
N LYS A 58 10.83 15.92 1.67
CA LYS A 58 9.41 15.65 1.96
C LYS A 58 8.91 14.44 1.18
N PHE A 59 9.28 14.30 -0.10
CA PHE A 59 8.92 13.13 -0.90
C PHE A 59 9.51 11.82 -0.33
N LYS A 60 10.79 11.83 0.03
CA LYS A 60 11.45 10.68 0.68
C LYS A 60 10.78 10.30 1.99
N ASP A 61 10.44 11.28 2.81
CA ASP A 61 9.79 11.04 4.10
C ASP A 61 8.42 10.39 3.94
N ILE A 62 7.62 10.85 2.97
CA ILE A 62 6.30 10.28 2.67
C ILE A 62 6.44 8.86 2.11
N ALA A 63 7.31 8.68 1.12
CA ALA A 63 7.54 7.36 0.52
C ALA A 63 8.04 6.35 1.57
N THR A 64 8.97 6.75 2.42
CA THR A 64 9.49 5.93 3.52
C THR A 64 8.37 5.59 4.53
N ALA A 65 7.56 6.58 4.89
CA ALA A 65 6.43 6.38 5.80
C ALA A 65 5.42 5.37 5.27
N ILE A 66 5.06 5.47 3.98
CA ILE A 66 4.15 4.53 3.32
C ILE A 66 4.76 3.13 3.26
N LEU A 67 6.01 3.01 2.82
CA LEU A 67 6.68 1.71 2.68
C LEU A 67 6.88 1.01 4.02
N LEU A 68 7.37 1.73 5.04
CA LEU A 68 7.58 1.16 6.37
C LEU A 68 6.25 0.86 7.06
N GLY A 69 5.29 1.78 7.01
CA GLY A 69 3.97 1.58 7.62
C GLY A 69 3.24 0.37 7.04
N ASN A 70 3.18 0.28 5.72
CA ASN A 70 2.52 -0.83 5.04
C ASN A 70 3.34 -2.12 5.09
N GLY A 71 4.67 -2.04 4.95
CA GLY A 71 5.55 -3.21 5.01
C GLY A 71 5.51 -3.89 6.38
N LEU A 72 5.78 -3.14 7.46
CA LEU A 72 5.75 -3.68 8.81
C LEU A 72 4.33 -4.05 9.25
N GLY A 73 3.34 -3.20 8.94
CA GLY A 73 1.94 -3.50 9.19
C GLY A 73 1.49 -4.78 8.48
N GLY A 74 1.89 -4.94 7.22
CA GLY A 74 1.62 -6.13 6.42
C GLY A 74 2.27 -7.39 6.98
N LEU A 75 3.54 -7.31 7.41
CA LEU A 75 4.22 -8.43 8.06
C LEU A 75 3.50 -8.87 9.34
N ILE A 76 3.10 -7.93 10.19
CA ILE A 76 2.35 -8.22 11.40
C ILE A 76 0.99 -8.86 11.05
N GLN A 77 0.22 -8.24 10.15
CA GLN A 77 -1.10 -8.74 9.74
C GLN A 77 -1.01 -10.11 9.07
N GLY A 78 -0.05 -10.31 8.19
CA GLY A 78 0.16 -11.58 7.51
C GLY A 78 0.59 -12.69 8.45
N THR A 79 1.53 -12.40 9.37
CA THR A 79 1.99 -13.38 10.36
C THR A 79 0.87 -13.78 11.31
N LEU A 80 0.19 -12.80 11.93
CA LEU A 80 -0.89 -13.08 12.87
C LEU A 80 -2.09 -13.72 12.16
N GLY A 81 -2.43 -13.26 10.95
CA GLY A 81 -3.47 -13.88 10.14
C GLY A 81 -3.15 -15.32 9.78
N GLY A 82 -1.91 -15.61 9.34
CA GLY A 82 -1.44 -16.97 9.05
C GLY A 82 -1.51 -17.87 10.28
N ILE A 83 -1.09 -17.38 11.45
CA ILE A 83 -1.20 -18.13 12.72
C ILE A 83 -2.66 -18.46 13.03
N VAL A 84 -3.57 -17.50 12.90
CA VAL A 84 -5.01 -17.74 13.14
C VAL A 84 -5.56 -18.77 12.15
N PHE A 85 -5.18 -18.72 10.87
CA PHE A 85 -5.57 -19.73 9.89
C PHE A 85 -5.08 -21.13 10.29
N ALA A 86 -3.85 -21.25 10.82
CA ALA A 86 -3.30 -22.51 11.30
C ALA A 86 -4.04 -23.03 12.55
N LEU A 87 -4.37 -22.15 13.51
CA LEU A 87 -5.08 -22.53 14.75
C LEU A 87 -6.51 -23.04 14.49
N PHE A 88 -7.13 -22.62 13.40
CA PHE A 88 -8.48 -23.05 13.03
C PHE A 88 -8.51 -24.14 11.95
N ASP A 89 -7.35 -24.75 11.65
CA ASP A 89 -7.18 -25.84 10.68
C ASP A 89 -7.62 -25.48 9.25
N LEU A 90 -7.46 -24.21 8.87
CA LEU A 90 -7.70 -23.79 7.50
C LEU A 90 -6.53 -24.17 6.60
N LYS A 91 -6.84 -24.58 5.36
CA LYS A 91 -5.82 -25.04 4.40
C LYS A 91 -4.84 -23.91 4.03
N SER A 92 -3.56 -24.28 3.90
CA SER A 92 -2.49 -23.40 3.42
C SER A 92 -2.31 -22.08 4.22
N PRO A 93 -2.18 -22.12 5.56
CA PRO A 93 -2.10 -20.94 6.40
C PRO A 93 -0.93 -20.01 6.04
N PHE A 94 0.22 -20.59 5.67
CA PHE A 94 1.38 -19.81 5.22
C PHE A 94 1.09 -19.01 3.95
N VAL A 95 0.45 -19.62 2.95
CA VAL A 95 0.11 -18.95 1.69
C VAL A 95 -0.85 -17.78 1.94
N TRP A 96 -1.88 -18.00 2.76
CA TRP A 96 -2.81 -16.94 3.14
C TRP A 96 -2.15 -15.85 3.97
N GLY A 97 -1.21 -16.20 4.84
CA GLY A 97 -0.40 -15.23 5.57
C GLY A 97 0.40 -14.32 4.64
N VAL A 98 1.07 -14.88 3.62
CA VAL A 98 1.81 -14.10 2.61
C VAL A 98 0.86 -13.22 1.80
N ILE A 99 -0.29 -13.76 1.36
CA ILE A 99 -1.30 -12.99 0.63
C ILE A 99 -1.80 -11.82 1.49
N MET A 100 -2.11 -12.04 2.77
CA MET A 100 -2.53 -10.97 3.69
C MET A 100 -1.46 -9.91 3.89
N ALA A 101 -0.18 -10.31 4.00
CA ALA A 101 0.94 -9.36 4.08
C ALA A 101 1.02 -8.45 2.85
N LEU A 102 0.79 -8.98 1.65
CA LEU A 102 0.75 -8.21 0.41
C LEU A 102 -0.52 -7.34 0.31
N LEU A 103 -1.68 -7.88 0.68
CA LEU A 103 -2.94 -7.15 0.66
C LEU A 103 -2.98 -6.00 1.67
N ALA A 104 -2.18 -6.03 2.73
CA ALA A 104 -2.05 -4.94 3.70
C ALA A 104 -1.50 -3.64 3.10
N PHE A 105 -0.90 -3.70 1.90
CA PHE A 105 -0.55 -2.51 1.11
C PHE A 105 -1.77 -1.83 0.48
N LEU A 106 -2.91 -2.53 0.37
CA LEU A 106 -4.14 -1.99 -0.17
C LEU A 106 -4.98 -1.38 0.97
N PRO A 107 -5.08 -0.06 1.05
CA PRO A 107 -5.96 0.58 2.03
C PRO A 107 -7.43 0.16 1.78
N ILE A 108 -8.24 0.18 2.83
CA ILE A 108 -9.68 -0.12 2.82
C ILE A 108 -10.00 -1.61 2.66
N LEU A 109 -9.43 -2.28 1.65
CA LEU A 109 -9.69 -3.70 1.41
C LEU A 109 -8.79 -4.59 2.28
N GLY A 110 -7.49 -4.32 2.30
CA GLY A 110 -6.50 -4.96 3.15
C GLY A 110 -6.72 -6.47 3.38
N ILE A 111 -6.47 -6.90 4.58
CA ILE A 111 -6.65 -8.31 5.00
C ILE A 111 -8.13 -8.74 5.06
N GLY A 112 -9.08 -7.80 4.99
CA GLY A 112 -10.52 -8.10 4.98
C GLY A 112 -10.93 -8.96 3.79
N VAL A 113 -10.25 -8.81 2.63
CA VAL A 113 -10.48 -9.64 1.43
C VAL A 113 -10.26 -11.13 1.72
N VAL A 114 -9.47 -11.46 2.73
CA VAL A 114 -9.19 -12.85 3.14
C VAL A 114 -10.04 -13.25 4.33
N PHE A 115 -10.10 -12.41 5.37
CA PHE A 115 -10.80 -12.73 6.61
C PHE A 115 -12.32 -12.84 6.43
N VAL A 116 -12.94 -11.95 5.63
CA VAL A 116 -14.39 -11.97 5.44
C VAL A 116 -14.86 -13.22 4.69
N PRO A 117 -14.28 -13.62 3.53
CA PRO A 117 -14.64 -14.89 2.90
C PRO A 117 -14.34 -16.11 3.77
N ALA A 118 -13.23 -16.10 4.54
CA ALA A 118 -12.91 -17.19 5.46
C ALA A 118 -13.95 -17.31 6.58
N ALA A 119 -14.44 -16.20 7.13
CA ALA A 119 -15.51 -16.20 8.11
C ALA A 119 -16.83 -16.76 7.52
N ILE A 120 -17.20 -16.36 6.30
CA ILE A 120 -18.39 -16.89 5.59
C ILE A 120 -18.26 -18.39 5.38
N LEU A 121 -17.07 -18.87 4.99
CA LEU A 121 -16.82 -20.29 4.82
C LEU A 121 -16.96 -21.05 6.14
N LEU A 122 -16.46 -20.53 7.26
CA LEU A 122 -16.64 -21.11 8.58
C LEU A 122 -18.10 -21.15 9.01
N PHE A 123 -18.87 -20.11 8.73
CA PHE A 123 -20.32 -20.11 8.97
C PHE A 123 -21.05 -21.19 8.15
N SER A 124 -20.71 -21.36 6.88
CA SER A 124 -21.29 -22.38 6.03
C SER A 124 -21.00 -23.80 6.48
N GLN A 125 -19.88 -24.00 7.21
CA GLN A 125 -19.49 -25.27 7.84
C GLN A 125 -20.14 -25.48 9.22
N GLY A 126 -21.02 -24.60 9.67
CA GLY A 126 -21.64 -24.68 11.00
C GLY A 126 -20.70 -24.26 12.14
N ARG A 127 -19.48 -23.80 11.86
CA ARG A 127 -18.48 -23.35 12.85
C ARG A 127 -18.72 -21.88 13.25
N ILE A 128 -19.90 -21.58 13.79
CA ILE A 128 -20.35 -20.20 14.06
C ILE A 128 -19.37 -19.43 14.96
N GLY A 129 -18.92 -20.04 16.06
CA GLY A 129 -17.96 -19.41 16.99
C GLY A 129 -16.65 -19.01 16.32
N ALA A 130 -16.11 -19.88 15.42
CA ALA A 130 -14.92 -19.60 14.65
C ALA A 130 -15.13 -18.45 13.67
N GLY A 131 -16.27 -18.41 12.96
CA GLY A 131 -16.59 -17.32 12.04
C GLY A 131 -16.71 -15.96 12.75
N ILE A 132 -17.37 -15.91 13.92
CA ILE A 132 -17.43 -14.69 14.74
C ILE A 132 -16.03 -14.27 15.19
N PHE A 133 -15.20 -15.22 15.67
CA PHE A 133 -13.82 -14.93 16.05
C PHE A 133 -13.03 -14.29 14.91
N PHE A 134 -13.15 -14.81 13.68
CA PHE A 134 -12.47 -14.27 12.51
C PHE A 134 -12.86 -12.81 12.23
N LEU A 135 -14.15 -12.47 12.32
CA LEU A 135 -14.61 -11.09 12.10
C LEU A 135 -14.11 -10.16 13.19
N VAL A 136 -14.22 -10.57 14.47
CA VAL A 136 -13.75 -9.77 15.61
C VAL A 136 -12.24 -9.58 15.56
N PHE A 137 -11.49 -10.65 15.29
CA PHE A 137 -10.05 -10.60 15.16
C PHE A 137 -9.61 -9.69 14.01
N TYR A 138 -10.29 -9.78 12.84
CA TYR A 138 -10.06 -8.88 11.71
C TYR A 138 -10.24 -7.42 12.11
N ILE A 139 -11.34 -7.06 12.79
CA ILE A 139 -11.62 -5.68 13.21
C ILE A 139 -10.54 -5.19 14.16
N ILE A 140 -10.16 -5.99 15.15
CA ILE A 140 -9.12 -5.63 16.13
C ILE A 140 -7.75 -5.50 15.46
N LEU A 141 -7.37 -6.47 14.64
CA LEU A 141 -6.06 -6.49 13.99
C LEU A 141 -5.94 -5.35 12.96
N SER A 142 -6.94 -5.21 12.09
CA SER A 142 -6.97 -4.15 11.09
C SER A 142 -7.04 -2.77 11.74
N GLY A 143 -7.95 -2.58 12.68
CA GLY A 143 -8.10 -1.32 13.43
C GLY A 143 -6.84 -0.96 14.22
N GLY A 144 -6.25 -1.93 14.91
CA GLY A 144 -5.01 -1.73 15.68
C GLY A 144 -3.83 -1.32 14.78
N ILE A 145 -3.68 -1.96 13.63
CA ILE A 145 -2.60 -1.62 12.69
C ILE A 145 -2.87 -0.30 12.00
N GLU A 146 -4.07 -0.08 11.44
CA GLU A 146 -4.37 1.11 10.64
C GLU A 146 -4.44 2.39 11.48
N TYR A 147 -5.06 2.35 12.67
CA TYR A 147 -5.31 3.55 13.46
C TYR A 147 -4.31 3.81 14.59
N PHE A 148 -3.54 2.80 15.02
CA PHE A 148 -2.55 2.98 16.09
C PHE A 148 -1.12 2.72 15.63
N PHE A 149 -0.85 1.59 14.99
CA PHE A 149 0.51 1.19 14.65
C PHE A 149 1.08 2.01 13.48
N LYS A 150 0.37 2.11 12.36
CA LYS A 150 0.83 2.89 11.20
C LYS A 150 1.01 4.38 11.54
N PRO A 151 0.06 5.08 12.18
CA PRO A 151 0.26 6.48 12.54
C PRO A 151 1.43 6.71 13.52
N LYS A 152 1.67 5.77 14.43
CA LYS A 152 2.80 5.85 15.36
C LYS A 152 4.16 5.66 14.67
N LEU A 153 4.23 4.81 13.65
CA LEU A 153 5.45 4.60 12.85
C LEU A 153 5.72 5.74 11.87
N VAL A 154 4.67 6.17 11.19
CA VAL A 154 4.74 7.25 10.20
C VAL A 154 5.06 8.58 10.88
N GLY A 155 4.68 8.69 12.16
CA GLY A 155 4.94 9.85 12.98
C GLY A 155 4.30 11.12 12.43
N GLN A 156 4.65 12.26 13.03
CA GLN A 156 4.16 13.59 12.62
C GLN A 156 4.79 14.11 11.31
N ARG A 157 5.32 13.23 10.47
CA ARG A 157 6.10 13.62 9.28
C ARG A 157 5.26 14.21 8.15
N VAL A 158 3.96 13.91 8.13
CA VAL A 158 3.02 14.47 7.16
C VAL A 158 2.01 15.35 7.90
N ARG A 159 2.29 16.65 8.01
CA ARG A 159 1.39 17.65 8.61
C ARG A 159 0.25 18.00 7.65
N MET A 160 -0.52 17.03 7.23
CA MET A 160 -1.71 17.26 6.41
C MET A 160 -2.98 17.10 7.24
N HIS A 161 -3.95 17.99 7.01
CA HIS A 161 -5.27 17.83 7.60
C HIS A 161 -5.92 16.53 7.08
N THR A 162 -6.53 15.75 7.97
CA THR A 162 -7.11 14.43 7.64
C THR A 162 -8.07 14.48 6.43
N LEU A 163 -8.85 15.56 6.30
CA LEU A 163 -9.74 15.77 5.17
C LEU A 163 -8.98 15.86 3.83
N LEU A 164 -7.84 16.55 3.80
CA LEU A 164 -7.00 16.65 2.59
C LEU A 164 -6.43 15.29 2.20
N VAL A 165 -5.99 14.48 3.19
CA VAL A 165 -5.55 13.10 2.93
C VAL A 165 -6.69 12.29 2.32
N PHE A 166 -7.88 12.37 2.89
CA PHE A 166 -9.06 11.66 2.37
C PHE A 166 -9.42 12.07 0.94
N LEU A 167 -9.50 13.38 0.67
CA LEU A 167 -9.78 13.91 -0.66
C LEU A 167 -8.69 13.55 -1.67
N SER A 168 -7.43 13.56 -1.26
CA SER A 168 -6.29 13.19 -2.11
C SER A 168 -6.33 11.72 -2.50
N ILE A 169 -6.75 10.83 -1.58
CA ILE A 169 -6.94 9.40 -1.88
C ILE A 169 -8.08 9.20 -2.88
N ILE A 170 -9.24 9.84 -2.67
CA ILE A 170 -10.38 9.72 -3.60
C ILE A 170 -10.03 10.27 -4.98
N GLY A 171 -9.43 11.46 -5.04
CA GLY A 171 -8.98 12.06 -6.30
C GLY A 171 -7.91 11.19 -6.99
N GLY A 172 -6.96 10.69 -6.22
CA GLY A 172 -5.93 9.79 -6.70
C GLY A 172 -6.49 8.49 -7.27
N LEU A 173 -7.43 7.86 -6.57
CA LEU A 173 -8.13 6.65 -7.06
C LEU A 173 -8.82 6.88 -8.41
N LYS A 174 -9.44 8.04 -8.59
CA LYS A 174 -10.13 8.40 -9.84
C LYS A 174 -9.15 8.62 -11.00
N LEU A 175 -7.97 9.21 -10.74
CA LEU A 175 -7.00 9.57 -11.77
C LEU A 175 -6.01 8.45 -12.09
N PHE A 176 -5.54 7.73 -11.07
CA PHE A 176 -4.44 6.75 -11.16
C PHE A 176 -4.88 5.32 -10.79
N GLY A 177 -6.18 5.09 -10.60
CA GLY A 177 -6.68 3.79 -10.12
C GLY A 177 -6.12 3.46 -8.74
N ILE A 178 -5.86 2.17 -8.48
CA ILE A 178 -5.42 1.68 -7.16
C ILE A 178 -4.11 2.33 -6.67
N LEU A 179 -3.20 2.68 -7.59
CA LEU A 179 -1.96 3.39 -7.29
C LEU A 179 -2.20 4.83 -6.82
N GLY A 180 -3.36 5.41 -7.13
CA GLY A 180 -3.77 6.74 -6.69
C GLY A 180 -3.90 6.89 -5.18
N ILE A 181 -4.02 5.81 -4.46
CA ILE A 181 -4.00 5.80 -2.99
C ILE A 181 -2.65 6.30 -2.46
N ILE A 182 -1.56 5.98 -3.17
CA ILE A 182 -0.21 6.44 -2.85
C ILE A 182 0.08 7.77 -3.52
N TYR A 183 -0.21 7.87 -4.82
CA TYR A 183 0.10 9.07 -5.60
C TYR A 183 -0.76 10.28 -5.22
N GLY A 184 -2.02 10.08 -4.82
CA GLY A 184 -2.89 11.17 -4.39
C GLY A 184 -2.27 12.02 -3.28
N PRO A 185 -1.97 11.44 -2.11
CA PRO A 185 -1.29 12.16 -1.02
C PRO A 185 0.07 12.75 -1.42
N LEU A 186 0.86 12.06 -2.25
CA LEU A 186 2.15 12.57 -2.73
C LEU A 186 1.99 13.84 -3.57
N VAL A 187 1.06 13.83 -4.54
CA VAL A 187 0.80 14.99 -5.41
C VAL A 187 0.28 16.17 -4.60
N VAL A 188 -0.68 15.94 -3.69
CA VAL A 188 -1.22 17.02 -2.85
C VAL A 188 -0.16 17.57 -1.90
N THR A 189 0.71 16.72 -1.33
CA THR A 189 1.83 17.20 -0.50
C THR A 189 2.81 18.04 -1.31
N ALA A 190 3.18 17.60 -2.51
CA ALA A 190 4.04 18.37 -3.41
C ALA A 190 3.42 19.74 -3.72
N PHE A 191 2.13 19.77 -4.05
CA PHE A 191 1.40 21.01 -4.30
C PHE A 191 1.40 21.95 -3.08
N LEU A 192 1.07 21.45 -1.89
CA LEU A 192 1.06 22.25 -0.66
C LEU A 192 2.46 22.77 -0.32
N THR A 193 3.50 21.95 -0.53
CA THR A 193 4.89 22.39 -0.30
C THR A 193 5.27 23.53 -1.26
N LEU A 194 4.93 23.40 -2.54
CA LEU A 194 5.17 24.47 -3.51
C LEU A 194 4.39 25.76 -3.16
N ALA A 195 3.15 25.61 -2.70
CA ALA A 195 2.33 26.75 -2.24
C ALA A 195 2.95 27.41 -0.99
N GLU A 196 3.43 26.63 -0.01
CA GLU A 196 4.14 27.16 1.17
C GLU A 196 5.42 27.92 0.76
N ILE A 197 6.21 27.35 -0.16
CA ILE A 197 7.42 27.99 -0.69
C ILE A 197 7.09 29.31 -1.38
N TYR A 198 6.05 29.30 -2.23
CA TYR A 198 5.61 30.51 -2.94
C TYR A 198 5.18 31.60 -1.96
N LEU A 199 4.35 31.28 -0.97
CA LEU A 199 3.89 32.23 0.06
C LEU A 199 5.01 32.74 0.98
N ALA A 200 6.08 31.98 1.16
CA ALA A 200 7.23 32.40 1.95
C ALA A 200 8.22 33.29 1.15
N SER A 201 8.14 33.23 -0.18
CA SER A 201 9.02 33.99 -1.09
C SER A 201 8.44 35.34 -1.54
N TYR A 202 7.18 35.58 -1.26
CA TYR A 202 6.43 36.82 -1.55
C TYR A 202 5.74 37.34 -0.29
#